data_ad9ba95df600b9e855f5c57ccaca97b1
#
_entry.id   ad9ba95df600b9e855f5c57ccaca97b1
#
_cell.length_a   1.000
_cell.length_b   1.000
_cell.length_c   1.000
_cell.angle_alpha   90.00
_cell.angle_beta   90.00
_cell.angle_gamma   90.00
#
_symmetry.space_group_name_H-M   'P 1'
#
loop_
_entity.id
_entity.type
_entity.pdbx_description
1 polymer ?
#
loop_
_entity_poly.entity_id
_entity_poly.type
_entity_poly.pdbx_seq_one_letter_code
_entity_poly.pdbx_strand_id
1 'polypeptide(L)'
;MDGNTMHALQAKADLAAIRHTIHQRRFEWLTPESLCAGLRIPRARAEAILAELAGTCLQEEIWAVKASVLYSAIADDPGADLELLLREVGFDSVFTACSIFRHCYGISPMRFRVQCQRAWRQSWAA
;
A
#
# COMPACT_ATOMS: atom_id res chain seq x y z
N MET A 1 -0.87 -13.00 -35.45
CA MET A 1 -1.79 -12.50 -34.66
C MET A 1 -1.48 -12.60 -33.28
N ASP A 2 -1.10 -13.43 -33.02
CA ASP A 2 -1.31 -13.82 -31.77
C ASP A 2 -0.22 -13.54 -30.81
N GLY A 3 0.97 -13.11 -31.22
CA GLY A 3 2.03 -12.63 -30.36
C GLY A 3 1.63 -11.43 -29.52
N ASN A 4 0.95 -10.45 -30.11
CA ASN A 4 0.50 -9.25 -29.39
C ASN A 4 -0.62 -9.56 -28.39
N THR A 5 -1.54 -10.45 -28.78
CA THR A 5 -2.61 -10.87 -27.87
C THR A 5 -2.05 -11.66 -26.68
N MET A 6 -1.11 -12.56 -26.93
CA MET A 6 -0.47 -13.34 -25.87
C MET A 6 0.33 -12.44 -24.93
N HIS A 7 1.06 -11.45 -25.47
CA HIS A 7 1.78 -10.49 -24.64
C HIS A 7 0.83 -9.64 -23.80
N ALA A 8 -0.29 -9.20 -24.36
CA ALA A 8 -1.28 -8.41 -23.63
C ALA A 8 -1.91 -9.22 -22.50
N LEU A 9 -2.25 -10.48 -22.75
CA LEU A 9 -2.81 -11.37 -21.74
C LEU A 9 -1.78 -11.65 -20.63
N GLN A 10 -0.53 -11.88 -21.01
CA GLN A 10 0.53 -12.12 -20.03
C GLN A 10 0.79 -10.87 -19.18
N ALA A 11 0.78 -9.69 -19.79
CA ALA A 11 0.95 -8.43 -19.05
C ALA A 11 -0.17 -8.23 -18.04
N LYS A 12 -1.41 -8.51 -18.41
CA LYS A 12 -2.56 -8.43 -17.48
C LYS A 12 -2.44 -9.44 -16.35
N ALA A 13 -1.99 -10.65 -16.66
CA ALA A 13 -1.79 -11.68 -15.64
C ALA A 13 -0.67 -11.28 -14.68
N ASP A 14 0.41 -10.71 -15.19
CA ASP A 14 1.51 -10.22 -14.35
C ASP A 14 1.08 -9.05 -13.47
N LEU A 15 0.29 -8.13 -14.01
CA LEU A 15 -0.26 -7.02 -13.22
C LEU A 15 -1.12 -7.54 -12.06
N ALA A 16 -1.98 -8.51 -12.34
CA ALA A 16 -2.82 -9.13 -11.32
C ALA A 16 -1.97 -9.83 -10.26
N ALA A 17 -0.92 -10.53 -10.67
CA ALA A 17 -0.01 -11.20 -9.75
C ALA A 17 0.74 -10.21 -8.86
N ILE A 18 1.19 -9.09 -9.42
CA ILE A 18 1.87 -8.02 -8.67
C ILE A 18 0.93 -7.49 -7.59
N ARG A 19 -0.27 -7.10 -7.96
CA ARG A 19 -1.25 -6.51 -7.04
C ARG A 19 -1.72 -7.49 -5.98
N HIS A 20 -1.95 -8.74 -6.38
CA HIS A 20 -2.35 -9.79 -5.45
C HIS A 20 -1.26 -10.06 -4.40
N THR A 21 0.00 -10.11 -4.81
CA THR A 21 1.11 -10.36 -3.91
C THR A 21 1.30 -9.20 -2.94
N ILE A 22 1.20 -7.95 -3.40
CA ILE A 22 1.27 -6.79 -2.52
C ILE A 22 0.16 -6.86 -1.46
N HIS A 23 -1.05 -7.20 -1.88
CA HIS A 23 -2.20 -7.31 -0.97
C HIS A 23 -2.01 -8.45 0.04
N GLN A 24 -1.55 -9.63 -0.41
CA GLN A 24 -1.32 -10.77 0.48
C GLN A 24 -0.23 -10.49 1.52
N ARG A 25 0.79 -9.71 1.13
CA ARG A 25 1.92 -9.39 2.00
C ARG A 25 1.81 -7.96 2.58
N ARG A 26 0.60 -7.44 2.70
CA ARG A 26 0.36 -6.04 3.08
C ARG A 26 0.83 -5.66 4.48
N PHE A 27 1.02 -6.64 5.35
CA PHE A 27 1.53 -6.39 6.71
C PHE A 27 3.06 -6.53 6.80
N GLU A 28 3.73 -6.82 5.69
CA GLU A 28 5.19 -6.90 5.63
C GLU A 28 5.75 -5.62 5.03
N TRP A 29 7.01 -5.34 5.31
CA TRP A 29 7.71 -4.27 4.64
C TRP A 29 8.22 -4.77 3.30
N LEU A 30 7.62 -4.30 2.22
CA LEU A 30 7.98 -4.69 0.86
C LEU A 30 8.78 -3.59 0.18
N THR A 31 9.78 -4.01 -0.59
CA THR A 31 10.49 -3.14 -1.52
C THR A 31 10.22 -3.63 -2.95
N PRO A 32 10.40 -2.77 -3.98
CA PRO A 32 10.29 -3.24 -5.35
C PRO A 32 11.17 -4.46 -5.64
N GLU A 33 12.38 -4.48 -5.07
CA GLU A 33 13.32 -5.58 -5.26
C GLU A 33 12.81 -6.88 -4.65
N SER A 34 12.35 -6.85 -3.40
CA SER A 34 11.86 -8.06 -2.72
C SER A 34 10.59 -8.59 -3.37
N LEU A 35 9.72 -7.69 -3.81
CA LEU A 35 8.49 -8.06 -4.50
C LEU A 35 8.78 -8.78 -5.82
N CYS A 36 9.64 -8.20 -6.64
CA CYS A 36 10.00 -8.79 -7.93
C CYS A 36 10.74 -10.11 -7.78
N ALA A 37 11.60 -10.23 -6.77
CA ALA A 37 12.29 -11.49 -6.49
C ALA A 37 11.31 -12.60 -6.15
N GLY A 38 10.32 -12.30 -5.32
CA GLY A 38 9.28 -13.28 -4.95
C GLY A 38 8.40 -13.69 -6.11
N LEU A 39 8.10 -12.76 -7.01
CA LEU A 39 7.28 -13.01 -8.20
C LEU A 39 8.07 -13.61 -9.36
N ARG A 40 9.41 -13.55 -9.32
CA ARG A 40 10.27 -13.95 -10.44
C ARG A 40 9.98 -13.15 -11.71
N ILE A 41 9.62 -11.89 -11.55
CA ILE A 41 9.41 -10.95 -12.65
C ILE A 41 10.55 -9.94 -12.60
N PRO A 42 11.29 -9.70 -13.69
CA PRO A 42 12.32 -8.66 -13.69
C PRO A 42 11.72 -7.31 -13.39
N ARG A 43 12.42 -6.49 -12.59
CA ARG A 43 11.92 -5.19 -12.17
C ARG A 43 11.56 -4.30 -13.36
N ALA A 44 12.40 -4.26 -14.38
CA ALA A 44 12.15 -3.46 -15.57
C ALA A 44 10.83 -3.84 -16.25
N ARG A 45 10.53 -5.13 -16.31
CA ARG A 45 9.27 -5.62 -16.87
C ARG A 45 8.08 -5.21 -16.01
N ALA A 46 8.18 -5.38 -14.69
CA ALA A 46 7.10 -5.01 -13.78
C ALA A 46 6.80 -3.51 -13.86
N GLU A 47 7.84 -2.67 -13.90
CA GLU A 47 7.66 -1.22 -14.02
C GLU A 47 7.03 -0.85 -15.36
N ALA A 48 7.44 -1.50 -16.45
CA ALA A 48 6.86 -1.25 -17.77
C ALA A 48 5.38 -1.62 -17.81
N ILE A 49 5.01 -2.74 -17.22
CA ILE A 49 3.61 -3.20 -17.15
C ILE A 49 2.76 -2.20 -16.36
N LEU A 50 3.25 -1.76 -15.21
CA LEU A 50 2.51 -0.80 -14.36
C LEU A 50 2.37 0.56 -15.05
N ALA A 51 3.42 1.04 -15.71
CA ALA A 51 3.37 2.31 -16.42
C ALA A 51 2.36 2.25 -17.58
N GLU A 52 2.38 1.17 -18.33
CA GLU A 52 1.54 1.03 -19.51
C GLU A 52 0.08 0.75 -19.18
N LEU A 53 -0.19 -0.17 -18.25
CA LEU A 53 -1.55 -0.61 -17.96
C LEU A 53 -2.24 0.17 -16.86
N ALA A 54 -1.49 0.80 -15.96
CA ALA A 54 -2.06 1.46 -14.79
C ALA A 54 -1.57 2.88 -14.54
N GLY A 55 -0.58 3.35 -15.30
CA GLY A 55 -0.06 4.71 -15.14
C GLY A 55 0.64 4.93 -13.79
N THR A 56 1.26 3.91 -13.23
CA THR A 56 1.86 3.95 -11.91
C THR A 56 3.21 3.22 -11.91
N CYS A 57 3.80 3.03 -10.75
CA CYS A 57 5.06 2.29 -10.58
C CYS A 57 4.97 1.39 -9.35
N LEU A 58 5.94 0.48 -9.21
CA LEU A 58 5.97 -0.47 -8.08
C LEU A 58 5.93 0.24 -6.74
N GLN A 59 6.72 1.28 -6.57
CA GLN A 59 6.78 2.02 -5.32
C GLN A 59 5.42 2.61 -4.94
N GLU A 60 4.73 3.22 -5.89
CA GLU A 60 3.40 3.81 -5.66
C GLU A 60 2.36 2.74 -5.31
N GLU A 61 2.42 1.60 -5.99
CA GLU A 61 1.50 0.48 -5.70
C GLU A 61 1.72 -0.05 -4.28
N ILE A 62 2.97 -0.22 -3.87
CA ILE A 62 3.31 -0.70 -2.52
C ILE A 62 2.85 0.33 -1.48
N TRP A 63 3.18 1.60 -1.69
CA TRP A 63 2.83 2.67 -0.75
C TRP A 63 1.32 2.84 -0.59
N ALA A 64 0.58 2.75 -1.69
CA ALA A 64 -0.88 2.87 -1.63
C ALA A 64 -1.49 1.80 -0.73
N VAL A 65 -1.03 0.56 -0.83
CA VAL A 65 -1.52 -0.52 0.01
C VAL A 65 -1.08 -0.32 1.46
N LYS A 66 0.19 0.03 1.71
CA LYS A 66 0.69 0.28 3.07
C LYS A 66 -0.07 1.41 3.75
N ALA A 67 -0.30 2.51 3.06
CA ALA A 67 -1.06 3.63 3.59
C ALA A 67 -2.51 3.24 3.87
N SER A 68 -3.12 2.45 3.01
CA SER A 68 -4.48 1.95 3.18
C SER A 68 -4.61 1.05 4.41
N VAL A 69 -3.64 0.18 4.64
CA VAL A 69 -3.63 -0.69 5.83
C VAL A 69 -3.52 0.13 7.11
N LEU A 70 -2.65 1.13 7.11
CA LEU A 70 -2.50 2.02 8.26
C LEU A 70 -3.76 2.86 8.48
N TYR A 71 -4.35 3.36 7.42
CA TYR A 71 -5.61 4.10 7.48
C TYR A 71 -6.70 3.28 8.19
N SER A 72 -6.89 2.04 7.75
CA SER A 72 -7.89 1.16 8.34
C SER A 72 -7.58 0.83 9.80
N ALA A 73 -6.32 0.58 10.12
CA ALA A 73 -5.92 0.27 11.49
C ALA A 73 -6.22 1.43 12.46
N ILE A 74 -5.92 2.67 12.04
CA ILE A 74 -6.20 3.86 12.84
C ILE A 74 -7.70 4.09 12.95
N ALA A 75 -8.44 3.97 11.87
CA ALA A 75 -9.88 4.17 11.86
C ALA A 75 -10.61 3.16 12.76
N ASP A 76 -10.14 1.91 12.74
CA ASP A 76 -10.75 0.85 13.54
C ASP A 76 -10.46 1.00 15.04
N ASP A 77 -9.32 1.54 15.41
CA ASP A 77 -8.96 1.74 16.82
C ASP A 77 -8.14 3.02 17.00
N PRO A 78 -8.78 4.20 16.95
CA PRO A 78 -8.06 5.46 17.05
C PRO A 78 -7.44 5.73 18.43
N GLY A 79 -7.82 4.96 19.45
CA GLY A 79 -7.24 5.06 20.79
C GLY A 79 -5.99 4.23 20.99
N ALA A 80 -5.64 3.35 20.06
CA ALA A 80 -4.48 2.49 20.20
C ALA A 80 -3.16 3.28 20.10
N ASP A 81 -2.11 2.73 20.70
CA ASP A 81 -0.76 3.30 20.59
C ASP A 81 -0.31 3.27 19.13
N LEU A 82 0.00 4.44 18.59
CA LEU A 82 0.35 4.57 17.19
C LEU A 82 1.63 3.78 16.84
N GLU A 83 2.63 3.78 17.72
CA GLU A 83 3.85 3.01 17.46
C GLU A 83 3.58 1.52 17.36
N LEU A 84 2.72 0.99 18.22
CA LEU A 84 2.30 -0.41 18.14
C LEU A 84 1.57 -0.71 16.83
N LEU A 85 0.64 0.17 16.44
CA LEU A 85 -0.07 0.01 15.16
C LEU A 85 0.90 0.00 13.99
N LEU A 86 1.88 0.90 13.99
CA LEU A 86 2.86 0.97 12.90
C LEU A 86 3.66 -0.33 12.77
N ARG A 87 4.06 -0.92 13.89
CA ARG A 87 4.76 -2.20 13.89
C ARG A 87 3.88 -3.33 13.39
N GLU A 88 2.63 -3.38 13.85
CA GLU A 88 1.67 -4.41 13.45
C GLU A 88 1.39 -4.40 11.95
N VAL A 89 1.35 -3.22 11.36
CA VAL A 89 1.09 -3.10 9.92
C VAL A 89 2.37 -3.15 9.08
N GLY A 90 3.53 -3.39 9.70
CA GLY A 90 4.77 -3.65 8.99
C GLY A 90 5.60 -2.43 8.62
N PHE A 91 5.47 -1.31 9.34
CA PHE A 91 6.38 -0.18 9.15
C PHE A 91 7.60 -0.32 10.05
N ASP A 92 8.75 0.07 9.52
CA ASP A 92 10.02 0.00 10.22
C ASP A 92 10.30 1.27 11.05
N SER A 93 9.67 2.39 10.72
CA SER A 93 9.87 3.65 11.43
C SER A 93 8.65 4.55 11.34
N VAL A 94 8.49 5.41 12.35
CA VAL A 94 7.45 6.44 12.36
C VAL A 94 7.66 7.44 11.23
N PHE A 95 8.90 7.78 10.95
CA PHE A 95 9.23 8.73 9.88
C PHE A 95 8.77 8.23 8.52
N THR A 96 9.08 6.98 8.19
CA THR A 96 8.68 6.36 6.93
C THR A 96 7.15 6.30 6.82
N ALA A 97 6.48 5.89 7.89
CA ALA A 97 5.02 5.80 7.91
C ALA A 97 4.37 7.17 7.68
N CYS A 98 4.89 8.21 8.33
CA CYS A 98 4.38 9.58 8.15
C CYS A 98 4.57 10.06 6.72
N SER A 99 5.73 9.81 6.13
CA SER A 99 6.02 10.23 4.75
C SER A 99 5.08 9.55 3.76
N ILE A 100 4.91 8.25 3.86
CA ILE A 100 4.05 7.47 2.96
C ILE A 100 2.58 7.87 3.13
N PHE A 101 2.12 7.98 4.36
CA PHE A 101 0.72 8.33 4.65
C PHE A 101 0.38 9.73 4.13
N ARG A 102 1.27 10.70 4.35
CA ARG A 102 1.07 12.07 3.85
C ARG A 102 1.09 12.12 2.34
N HIS A 103 1.96 11.33 1.71
CA HIS A 103 2.00 11.25 0.25
C HIS A 103 0.67 10.77 -0.31
N CYS A 104 0.06 9.78 0.33
CA CYS A 104 -1.18 9.17 -0.18
C CYS A 104 -2.44 9.94 0.23
N TYR A 105 -2.49 10.52 1.42
CA TYR A 105 -3.71 11.13 1.97
C TYR A 105 -3.61 12.63 2.28
N GLY A 106 -2.42 13.21 2.16
CA GLY A 106 -2.25 14.65 2.37
C GLY A 106 -2.18 15.10 3.82
N ILE A 107 -2.35 14.21 4.79
CA ILE A 107 -2.24 14.50 6.22
C ILE A 107 -1.39 13.44 6.92
N SER A 108 -0.86 13.77 8.10
CA SER A 108 -0.08 12.80 8.89
C SER A 108 -0.98 11.77 9.56
N PRO A 109 -0.44 10.59 9.89
CA PRO A 109 -1.21 9.59 10.66
C PRO A 109 -1.68 10.12 12.01
N MET A 110 -0.88 10.94 12.68
CA MET A 110 -1.26 11.56 13.97
C MET A 110 -2.48 12.46 13.81
N ARG A 111 -2.49 13.28 12.78
CA ARG A 111 -3.59 14.19 12.52
C ARG A 111 -4.86 13.43 12.14
N PHE A 112 -4.72 12.41 11.31
CA PHE A 112 -5.82 11.53 10.97
C PHE A 112 -6.40 10.84 12.20
N ARG A 113 -5.53 10.36 13.10
CA ARG A 113 -5.95 9.73 14.36
C ARG A 113 -6.80 10.68 15.21
N VAL A 114 -6.39 11.94 15.34
CA VAL A 114 -7.15 12.96 16.07
C VAL A 114 -8.54 13.14 15.45
N GLN A 115 -8.62 13.19 14.13
CA GLN A 115 -9.90 13.30 13.43
C GLN A 115 -10.80 12.09 13.71
N CYS A 116 -10.24 10.89 13.70
CA CYS A 116 -10.99 9.68 14.02
C CYS A 116 -11.47 9.66 15.46
N GLN A 117 -10.65 10.11 16.41
CA GLN A 117 -11.04 10.22 17.81
C GLN A 117 -12.20 11.19 18.01
N ARG A 118 -12.16 12.32 17.33
CA ARG A 118 -13.25 13.30 17.38
C ARG A 118 -14.54 12.74 16.80
N ALA A 119 -14.47 12.08 15.66
CA ALA A 119 -15.63 11.45 15.04
C ALA A 119 -16.22 10.37 15.94
N TRP A 120 -15.38 9.59 16.60
CA TRP A 120 -15.79 8.56 17.53
C TRP A 120 -16.56 9.15 18.72
N ARG A 121 -16.03 10.22 19.33
CA ARG A 121 -16.68 10.89 20.45
C ARG A 121 -18.04 11.47 20.05
N GLN A 122 -18.13 12.08 18.88
CA GLN A 122 -19.39 12.64 18.37
C GLN A 122 -20.44 11.54 18.16
N SER A 123 -20.01 10.38 17.66
CA SER A 123 -20.88 9.23 17.45
C SER A 123 -21.48 8.72 18.77
N TRP A 124 -20.70 8.74 19.85
CA TRP A 124 -21.17 8.31 21.16
C TRP A 124 -21.96 9.38 21.92
N ALA A 125 -21.75 10.65 21.58
CA ALA A 125 -22.45 11.77 22.24
C ALA A 125 -23.87 11.99 21.71
N ALA A 126 -24.17 11.43 20.57
CA ALA A 126 -25.50 11.48 20.00
C ALA A 126 -26.40 10.44 20.65
#